data_6e55dda52964d4bc343ead0e4a3f3827
#
_entry.id   6e55dda52964d4bc343ead0e4a3f3827
#
_cell.length_a   1.000
_cell.length_b   1.000
_cell.length_c   1.000
_cell.angle_alpha   90.00
_cell.angle_beta   90.00
_cell.angle_gamma   90.00
#
_symmetry.space_group_name_H-M   'P 1'
#
loop_
_entity.id
_entity.type
_entity.pdbx_description
1 polymer ?
#
loop_
_entity_poly.entity_id
_entity_poly.type
_entity_poly.pdbx_seq_one_letter_code
_entity_poly.pdbx_strand_id
1 'polypeptide(L)'
;MKIKIKEHSLLAKLAAKNLNSSKMAMAFGNTIRLHNTSKEEFLKNITWVRHEVAHIHQSKKRGVIVFLLSYLLESFYVGYQFNKYEVEAIKMERNDSIVDDIEFI
;
A
#
# COMPACT_ATOMS: atom_id res chain seq x y z
N MET A 1 -1.04 15.99 5.11
CA MET A 1 0.04 15.08 4.72
C MET A 1 0.07 14.92 3.21
N LYS A 2 1.25 14.93 2.63
CA LYS A 2 1.41 14.74 1.19
C LYS A 2 1.88 13.32 0.91
N ILE A 3 1.20 12.64 0.00
CA ILE A 3 1.57 11.29 -0.44
C ILE A 3 1.83 11.35 -1.95
N LYS A 4 3.04 10.94 -2.34
CA LYS A 4 3.42 10.88 -3.75
C LYS A 4 2.90 9.60 -4.38
N ILE A 5 2.33 9.72 -5.57
CA ILE A 5 1.93 8.57 -6.37
C ILE A 5 2.90 8.44 -7.55
N LYS A 6 3.58 7.31 -7.61
CA LYS A 6 4.57 7.02 -8.65
C LYS A 6 4.03 5.92 -9.56
N GLU A 7 3.79 6.27 -10.84
CA GLU A 7 3.40 5.31 -11.87
C GLU A 7 4.64 4.58 -12.41
N HIS A 8 4.41 3.47 -13.07
CA HIS A 8 5.45 2.68 -13.76
C HIS A 8 6.60 2.29 -12.83
N SER A 9 6.28 1.92 -11.59
CA SER A 9 7.29 1.54 -10.61
C SER A 9 7.84 0.15 -10.90
N LEU A 10 9.16 0.05 -11.04
CA LEU A 10 9.84 -1.23 -11.19
C LEU A 10 9.64 -2.11 -9.96
N LEU A 11 9.69 -1.52 -8.77
CA LEU A 11 9.51 -2.25 -7.51
C LEU A 11 8.11 -2.86 -7.44
N ALA A 12 7.07 -2.08 -7.80
CA ALA A 12 5.71 -2.58 -7.84
C ALA A 12 5.54 -3.67 -8.90
N LYS A 13 6.23 -3.55 -10.05
CA LYS A 13 6.22 -4.57 -11.09
C LYS A 13 6.80 -5.89 -10.58
N LEU A 14 7.90 -5.84 -9.85
CA LEU A 14 8.52 -7.04 -9.27
C LEU A 14 7.61 -7.68 -8.23
N ALA A 15 6.94 -6.88 -7.39
CA ALA A 15 5.99 -7.40 -6.42
C ALA A 15 4.79 -8.05 -7.11
N ALA A 16 4.28 -7.43 -8.17
CA ALA A 16 3.17 -7.99 -8.95
C ALA A 16 3.53 -9.35 -9.53
N LYS A 17 4.76 -9.49 -10.04
CA LYS A 17 5.24 -10.75 -10.60
C LYS A 17 5.30 -11.84 -9.53
N ASN A 18 5.82 -11.51 -8.34
CA ASN A 18 5.89 -12.47 -7.23
C ASN A 18 4.52 -12.92 -6.75
N LEU A 19 3.55 -12.02 -6.72
CA LEU A 19 2.19 -12.31 -6.26
C LEU A 19 1.26 -12.74 -7.38
N ASN A 20 1.78 -12.89 -8.60
CA ASN A 20 1.02 -13.28 -9.78
C ASN A 20 -0.19 -12.38 -10.00
N SER A 21 0.01 -11.08 -9.88
CA SER A 21 -1.03 -10.06 -10.04
C SER A 21 -0.78 -9.24 -11.30
N SER A 22 -1.85 -8.85 -12.00
CA SER A 22 -1.75 -8.01 -13.20
C SER A 22 -1.53 -6.54 -12.86
N LYS A 23 -2.07 -6.08 -11.73
CA LYS A 23 -1.92 -4.71 -11.25
C LYS A 23 -1.38 -4.74 -9.83
N MET A 24 -0.65 -3.70 -9.43
CA MET A 24 -0.06 -3.66 -8.10
C MET A 24 0.09 -2.23 -7.61
N ALA A 25 -0.16 -2.05 -6.32
CA ALA A 25 0.25 -0.86 -5.59
C ALA A 25 1.07 -1.29 -4.38
N MET A 26 2.14 -0.55 -4.11
CA MET A 26 2.97 -0.72 -2.91
C MET A 26 3.05 0.61 -2.19
N ALA A 27 2.80 0.62 -0.89
CA ALA A 27 2.74 1.85 -0.13
C ALA A 27 3.59 1.76 1.14
N PHE A 28 4.59 2.62 1.24
CA PHE A 28 5.38 2.81 2.45
C PHE A 28 6.06 4.18 2.39
N GLY A 29 6.39 4.73 3.57
CA GLY A 29 6.94 6.08 3.67
C GLY A 29 5.89 7.12 3.27
N ASN A 30 6.20 7.89 2.24
CA ASN A 30 5.30 8.91 1.69
C ASN A 30 4.89 8.62 0.24
N THR A 31 5.14 7.40 -0.23
CA THR A 31 4.96 7.11 -1.66
C THR A 31 4.13 5.85 -1.86
N ILE A 32 3.15 5.95 -2.73
CA ILE A 32 2.41 4.80 -3.27
C ILE A 32 2.95 4.56 -4.67
N ARG A 33 3.48 3.35 -4.90
CA ARG A 33 4.08 2.94 -6.17
C ARG A 33 3.12 2.04 -6.91
N LEU A 34 2.87 2.37 -8.19
CA LEU A 34 1.88 1.67 -9.01
C LEU A 34 2.55 0.89 -10.15
N HIS A 35 1.98 -0.26 -10.46
CA HIS A 35 2.29 -1.04 -11.65
C HIS A 35 1.01 -1.35 -12.40
N ASN A 36 1.03 -1.09 -13.71
CA ASN A 36 -0.05 -1.39 -14.65
C ASN A 36 -1.40 -0.75 -14.28
N THR A 37 -1.33 0.39 -13.63
CA THR A 37 -2.50 1.25 -13.38
C THR A 37 -2.02 2.69 -13.31
N SER A 38 -2.84 3.62 -13.78
CA SER A 38 -2.51 5.04 -13.72
C SER A 38 -2.89 5.64 -12.37
N LYS A 39 -2.29 6.79 -12.05
CA LYS A 39 -2.68 7.58 -10.89
C LYS A 39 -4.17 7.88 -10.90
N GLU A 40 -4.70 8.28 -12.06
CA GLU A 40 -6.12 8.61 -12.22
C GLU A 40 -7.02 7.40 -11.93
N GLU A 41 -6.71 6.25 -12.50
CA GLU A 41 -7.47 5.02 -12.26
C GLU A 41 -7.41 4.62 -10.77
N PHE A 42 -6.22 4.67 -10.18
CA PHE A 42 -6.03 4.32 -8.79
C PHE A 42 -6.86 5.23 -7.88
N LEU A 43 -6.80 6.55 -8.09
CA LEU A 43 -7.52 7.50 -7.23
C LEU A 43 -9.04 7.40 -7.35
N LYS A 44 -9.56 6.85 -8.44
CA LYS A 44 -11.00 6.58 -8.59
C LYS A 44 -11.45 5.38 -7.77
N ASN A 45 -10.54 4.48 -7.42
CA ASN A 45 -10.87 3.31 -6.61
C ASN A 45 -10.61 3.62 -5.14
N ILE A 46 -11.57 4.24 -4.50
CA ILE A 46 -11.40 4.74 -3.12
C ILE A 46 -11.11 3.63 -2.12
N THR A 47 -11.64 2.45 -2.32
CA THR A 47 -11.36 1.28 -1.48
C THR A 47 -9.87 0.95 -1.51
N TRP A 48 -9.31 0.91 -2.70
CA TRP A 48 -7.88 0.64 -2.90
C TRP A 48 -7.01 1.76 -2.33
N VAL A 49 -7.42 3.01 -2.54
CA VAL A 49 -6.73 4.18 -1.97
C VAL A 49 -6.65 4.07 -0.44
N ARG A 50 -7.77 3.77 0.20
CA ARG A 50 -7.84 3.63 1.67
C ARG A 50 -6.93 2.51 2.16
N HIS A 51 -6.90 1.39 1.44
CA HIS A 51 -6.03 0.25 1.75
C HIS A 51 -4.55 0.66 1.74
N GLU A 52 -4.12 1.34 0.67
CA GLU A 52 -2.72 1.75 0.53
C GLU A 52 -2.34 2.85 1.51
N VAL A 53 -3.25 3.77 1.80
CA VAL A 53 -3.03 4.81 2.82
C VAL A 53 -2.84 4.16 4.20
N ALA A 54 -3.56 3.08 4.50
CA ALA A 54 -3.35 2.34 5.75
C ALA A 54 -1.91 1.85 5.86
N HIS A 55 -1.32 1.33 4.79
CA HIS A 55 0.09 0.92 4.78
C HIS A 55 1.04 2.10 4.99
N ILE A 56 0.72 3.27 4.42
CA ILE A 56 1.51 4.49 4.68
C ILE A 56 1.52 4.79 6.18
N HIS A 57 0.36 4.77 6.83
CA HIS A 57 0.27 5.01 8.27
C HIS A 57 1.04 3.98 9.08
N GLN A 58 0.94 2.70 8.70
CA GLN A 58 1.68 1.62 9.35
C GLN A 58 3.19 1.86 9.25
N SER A 59 3.68 2.24 8.07
CA SER A 59 5.10 2.48 7.86
C SER A 59 5.59 3.71 8.64
N LYS A 60 4.77 4.74 8.78
CA LYS A 60 5.13 5.93 9.56
C LYS A 60 5.17 5.64 11.06
N LYS A 61 4.24 4.84 11.55
CA LYS A 61 4.16 4.49 12.96
C LYS A 61 5.37 3.69 13.41
N ARG A 62 5.85 2.76 12.59
CA ARG A 62 6.95 1.86 12.93
C ARG A 62 8.32 2.32 12.42
N GLY A 63 8.34 3.23 11.45
CA GLY A 63 9.51 3.51 10.64
C GLY A 63 9.54 2.58 9.43
N VAL A 64 10.00 3.09 8.28
CA VAL A 64 9.90 2.38 7.00
C VAL A 64 10.63 1.03 7.04
N ILE A 65 11.88 1.02 7.54
CA ILE A 65 12.69 -0.21 7.53
C ILE A 65 12.09 -1.27 8.44
N VAL A 66 11.70 -0.87 9.66
CA VAL A 66 11.08 -1.81 10.63
C VAL A 66 9.77 -2.35 10.07
N PHE A 67 8.96 -1.49 9.45
CA PHE A 67 7.71 -1.91 8.83
C PHE A 67 7.96 -2.94 7.73
N LEU A 68 8.87 -2.66 6.80
CA LEU A 68 9.15 -3.57 5.67
C LEU A 68 9.65 -4.92 6.15
N LEU A 69 10.58 -4.94 7.12
CA LEU A 69 11.08 -6.19 7.68
C LEU A 69 9.98 -6.96 8.39
N SER A 70 9.16 -6.28 9.21
CA SER A 70 8.05 -6.89 9.92
C SER A 70 7.01 -7.46 8.95
N TYR A 71 6.71 -6.71 7.87
CA TYR A 71 5.78 -7.14 6.83
C TYR A 71 6.27 -8.43 6.16
N LEU A 72 7.56 -8.48 5.78
CA LEU A 72 8.13 -9.65 5.13
C LEU A 72 8.14 -10.87 6.05
N LEU A 73 8.53 -10.68 7.31
CA LEU A 73 8.53 -11.77 8.29
C LEU A 73 7.11 -12.29 8.53
N GLU A 74 6.15 -11.41 8.66
CA GLU A 74 4.76 -11.79 8.86
C GLU A 74 4.25 -12.59 7.65
N SER A 75 4.53 -12.13 6.43
CA SER A 75 4.15 -12.84 5.21
C SER A 75 4.80 -14.22 5.14
N PHE A 76 6.05 -14.35 5.57
CA PHE A 76 6.76 -15.62 5.58
C PHE A 76 6.12 -16.62 6.54
N TYR A 77 5.74 -16.16 7.75
CA TYR A 77 5.20 -17.07 8.78
C TYR A 77 3.73 -17.45 8.55
N VAL A 78 2.89 -16.50 8.14
CA VAL A 78 1.45 -16.75 8.06
C VAL A 78 0.87 -16.62 6.64
N GLY A 79 1.70 -16.27 5.68
CA GLY A 79 1.26 -16.00 4.30
C GLY A 79 0.68 -14.61 4.12
N TYR A 80 0.66 -14.17 2.85
CA TYR A 80 0.19 -12.83 2.49
C TYR A 80 -1.25 -12.57 2.98
N GLN A 81 -2.14 -13.54 2.81
CA GLN A 81 -3.56 -13.38 3.15
C GLN A 81 -3.79 -13.17 4.64
N PHE A 82 -2.94 -13.74 5.49
CA PHE A 82 -3.06 -13.64 6.94
C PHE A 82 -2.08 -12.67 7.56
N ASN A 83 -1.31 -11.96 6.74
CA ASN A 83 -0.41 -10.91 7.22
C ASN A 83 -1.22 -9.86 7.98
N LYS A 84 -0.85 -9.59 9.24
CA LYS A 84 -1.63 -8.69 10.11
C LYS A 84 -1.73 -7.27 9.55
N TYR A 85 -0.73 -6.82 8.80
CA TYR A 85 -0.74 -5.49 8.19
C TYR A 85 -1.75 -5.44 7.03
N GLU A 86 -1.88 -6.54 6.29
CA GLU A 86 -2.89 -6.65 5.23
C GLU A 86 -4.30 -6.76 5.83
N VAL A 87 -4.46 -7.53 6.90
CA VAL A 87 -5.76 -7.66 7.57
C VAL A 87 -6.24 -6.30 8.09
N GLU A 88 -5.33 -5.52 8.69
CA GLU A 88 -5.67 -4.18 9.17
C GLU A 88 -6.00 -3.24 8.00
N ALA A 89 -5.23 -3.29 6.92
CA ALA A 89 -5.46 -2.45 5.74
C ALA A 89 -6.84 -2.75 5.12
N ILE A 90 -7.25 -4.01 5.09
CA ILE A 90 -8.59 -4.39 4.60
C ILE A 90 -9.68 -3.76 5.48
N LYS A 91 -9.51 -3.75 6.80
CA LYS A 91 -10.46 -3.08 7.69
C LYS A 91 -10.55 -1.59 7.40
N MET A 92 -9.44 -0.95 7.06
CA MET A 92 -9.39 0.48 6.77
C MET A 92 -10.05 0.85 5.44
N GLU A 93 -10.34 -0.12 4.58
CA GLU A 93 -11.08 0.13 3.34
C GLU A 93 -12.46 0.73 3.58
N ARG A 94 -13.01 0.57 4.77
CA ARG A 94 -14.30 1.11 5.16
C ARG A 94 -14.20 2.38 6.01
N ASN A 95 -13.00 2.86 6.27
CA ASN A 95 -12.79 4.05 7.09
C ASN A 95 -12.68 5.29 6.20
N ASP A 96 -13.77 6.03 6.07
CA ASP A 96 -13.83 7.23 5.22
C ASP A 96 -12.79 8.28 5.62
N SER A 97 -12.49 8.40 6.91
CA SER A 97 -11.63 9.46 7.41
C SER A 97 -10.13 9.19 7.24
N ILE A 98 -9.75 7.98 6.83
CA ILE A 98 -8.33 7.62 6.72
C ILE A 98 -7.60 8.47 5.66
N VAL A 99 -8.34 9.02 4.70
CA VAL A 99 -7.77 9.85 3.63
C VAL A 99 -7.94 11.35 3.90
N ASP A 100 -8.51 11.72 5.05
CA ASP A 100 -8.67 13.13 5.43
C ASP A 100 -7.30 13.79 5.55
N ASP A 101 -7.23 15.07 5.13
CA ASP A 101 -6.01 15.88 5.17
C ASP A 101 -4.85 15.32 4.34
N ILE A 102 -5.13 14.45 3.37
CA ILE A 102 -4.11 13.91 2.47
C ILE A 102 -4.21 14.60 1.11
N GLU A 103 -3.07 15.14 0.66
CA GLU A 103 -2.89 15.63 -0.70
C GLU A 103 -2.07 14.60 -1.47
N PHE A 104 -2.63 14.07 -2.55
CA PHE A 104 -1.94 13.13 -3.44
C PHE A 104 -1.21 13.92 -4.54
N ILE A 105 0.08 13.71 -4.68
CA ILE A 105 0.94 14.45 -5.61
C ILE A 105 1.66 13.55 -6.63
#